data_2ca898f7379e44109a7e1dd001ce0f17
#
_entry.id   2ca898f7379e44109a7e1dd001ce0f17
#
_cell.length_a   1.000
_cell.length_b   1.000
_cell.length_c   1.000
_cell.angle_alpha   90.00
_cell.angle_beta   90.00
_cell.angle_gamma   90.00
#
_symmetry.space_group_name_H-M   'P 1'
#
loop_
_entity.id
_entity.type
_entity.pdbx_description
1 polymer ?
#
loop_
_entity_poly.entity_id
_entity_poly.type
_entity_poly.pdbx_seq_one_letter_code
_entity_poly.pdbx_strand_id
1 'polypeptide(L)'
;MTVMIIFSVLVVVFIFIAGVRSFFNKDNETTYSVTAMCLVVAIISAIILTGNRYKVHVFKAEVESFAVDYQRIKEIHIKANNSYLLTNYHGDIIGINKRIAREKQHSTAIWIIRDFVDLKTIATLKPIEF
;
A
#
# COMPACT_ATOMS: atom_id res chain seq x y z
N MET A 1 8.70 -0.21 -9.26
CA MET A 1 8.96 -1.52 -9.87
C MET A 1 10.45 -1.90 -9.81
N THR A 2 11.35 -0.96 -10.06
CA THR A 2 12.81 -1.17 -10.12
C THR A 2 13.43 -1.62 -8.79
N VAL A 3 13.07 -0.99 -7.66
CA VAL A 3 13.63 -1.34 -6.34
C VAL A 3 13.17 -2.72 -5.86
N MET A 4 11.94 -3.12 -6.17
CA MET A 4 11.48 -4.49 -5.87
C MET A 4 12.28 -5.55 -6.63
N ILE A 5 12.56 -5.27 -7.89
CA ILE A 5 13.38 -6.18 -8.73
C ILE A 5 14.79 -6.25 -8.17
N ILE A 6 15.41 -5.10 -7.84
CA ILE A 6 16.74 -5.03 -7.25
C ILE A 6 16.78 -5.79 -5.91
N PHE A 7 15.78 -5.58 -5.04
CA PHE A 7 15.72 -6.26 -3.75
C PHE A 7 15.53 -7.77 -3.90
N SER A 8 14.65 -8.20 -4.82
CA SER A 8 14.45 -9.62 -5.11
C SER A 8 15.72 -10.26 -5.69
N VAL A 9 16.40 -9.57 -6.58
CA VAL A 9 17.68 -10.04 -7.14
C VAL A 9 18.75 -10.14 -6.06
N LEU A 10 18.88 -9.14 -5.17
CA LEU A 10 19.82 -9.18 -4.04
C LEU A 10 19.53 -10.35 -3.10
N VAL A 11 18.27 -10.62 -2.79
CA VAL A 11 17.87 -11.76 -1.94
C VAL A 11 18.25 -13.08 -2.61
N VAL A 12 17.97 -13.24 -3.91
CA VAL A 12 18.33 -14.45 -4.67
C VAL A 12 19.84 -14.62 -4.73
N VAL A 13 20.60 -13.54 -4.99
CA VAL A 13 22.06 -13.57 -5.00
C VAL A 13 22.62 -13.93 -3.62
N PHE A 14 22.08 -13.40 -2.53
CA PHE A 14 22.48 -13.75 -1.18
C PHE A 14 22.20 -15.21 -0.84
N ILE A 15 21.04 -15.74 -1.21
CA ILE A 15 20.69 -17.16 -1.04
C ILE A 15 21.65 -18.04 -1.85
N PHE A 16 21.97 -17.63 -3.08
CA PHE A 16 22.91 -18.37 -3.93
C PHE A 16 24.33 -18.38 -3.35
N ILE A 17 24.83 -17.24 -2.91
CA ILE A 17 26.16 -17.13 -2.28
C ILE A 17 26.21 -17.95 -0.97
N ALA A 18 25.17 -17.90 -0.14
CA ALA A 18 25.07 -18.68 1.08
C ALA A 18 25.03 -20.18 0.77
N GLY A 19 24.28 -20.60 -0.26
CA GLY A 19 24.21 -21.98 -0.72
C GLY A 19 25.54 -22.50 -1.25
N VAL A 20 26.22 -21.72 -2.10
CA VAL A 20 27.57 -22.07 -2.61
C VAL A 20 28.58 -22.16 -1.48
N ARG A 21 28.57 -21.20 -0.54
CA ARG A 21 29.49 -21.20 0.60
C ARG A 21 29.23 -22.38 1.54
N SER A 22 27.97 -22.78 1.74
CA SER A 22 27.58 -23.96 2.50
C SER A 22 28.10 -25.26 1.88
N PHE A 23 28.17 -25.31 0.55
CA PHE A 23 28.66 -26.48 -0.17
C PHE A 23 30.20 -26.64 -0.07
N PHE A 24 30.92 -25.52 -0.01
CA PHE A 24 32.40 -25.52 0.02
C PHE A 24 33.01 -25.45 1.43
N ASN A 25 32.26 -25.04 2.45
CA ASN A 25 32.79 -24.89 3.82
C ASN A 25 32.18 -25.91 4.77
N LYS A 26 33.06 -26.61 5.47
CA LYS A 26 32.71 -27.66 6.45
C LYS A 26 32.12 -27.14 7.77
N ASP A 27 32.15 -25.83 8.01
CA ASP A 27 31.59 -25.17 9.20
C ASP A 27 30.13 -24.77 8.93
N ASN A 28 29.24 -25.74 9.14
CA ASN A 28 27.82 -25.64 8.77
C ASN A 28 27.00 -24.65 9.62
N GLU A 29 27.33 -24.41 10.90
CA GLU A 29 26.45 -23.65 11.81
C GLU A 29 26.27 -22.18 11.46
N THR A 30 27.35 -21.47 11.12
CA THR A 30 27.30 -20.03 10.79
C THR A 30 26.56 -19.78 9.47
N THR A 31 26.68 -20.68 8.52
CA THR A 31 26.07 -20.57 7.19
C THR A 31 24.57 -20.81 7.25
N TYR A 32 24.12 -21.78 8.05
CA TYR A 32 22.69 -22.01 8.29
C TYR A 32 22.02 -20.82 8.97
N SER A 33 22.68 -20.21 9.96
CA SER A 33 22.17 -19.04 10.67
C SER A 33 21.99 -17.84 9.73
N VAL A 34 22.98 -17.55 8.88
CA VAL A 34 22.88 -16.43 7.92
C VAL A 34 21.80 -16.68 6.87
N THR A 35 21.70 -17.90 6.35
CA THR A 35 20.67 -18.26 5.36
C THR A 35 19.26 -18.15 5.95
N ALA A 36 19.07 -18.64 7.17
CA ALA A 36 17.80 -18.53 7.87
C ALA A 36 17.42 -17.07 8.12
N MET A 37 18.37 -16.23 8.53
CA MET A 37 18.12 -14.80 8.75
C MET A 37 17.73 -14.06 7.46
N CYS A 38 18.38 -14.34 6.33
CA CYS A 38 18.02 -13.78 5.02
C CYS A 38 16.62 -14.21 4.59
N LEU A 39 16.25 -15.47 4.83
CA LEU A 39 14.92 -15.99 4.52
C LEU A 39 13.82 -15.28 5.34
N VAL A 40 14.05 -15.09 6.62
CA VAL A 40 13.12 -14.36 7.51
C VAL A 40 12.93 -12.92 7.04
N VAL A 41 14.02 -12.22 6.73
CA VAL A 41 13.95 -10.83 6.21
C VAL A 41 13.19 -10.78 4.88
N ALA A 42 13.40 -11.71 3.98
CA ALA A 42 12.69 -11.78 2.70
C ALA A 42 11.19 -12.00 2.89
N ILE A 43 10.79 -12.91 3.80
CA ILE A 43 9.38 -13.17 4.11
C ILE A 43 8.72 -11.95 4.72
N ILE A 44 9.35 -11.30 5.69
CA ILE A 44 8.82 -10.09 6.33
C ILE A 44 8.65 -8.98 5.30
N SER A 45 9.62 -8.78 4.42
CA SER A 45 9.55 -7.77 3.35
C SER A 45 8.40 -8.05 2.38
N ALA A 46 8.18 -9.32 1.99
CA ALA A 46 7.07 -9.72 1.14
C ALA A 46 5.71 -9.46 1.79
N ILE A 47 5.57 -9.75 3.08
CA ILE A 47 4.33 -9.51 3.85
C ILE A 47 4.04 -8.01 3.91
N ILE A 48 5.03 -7.18 4.21
CA ILE A 48 4.87 -5.72 4.29
C ILE A 48 4.44 -5.15 2.92
N LEU A 49 5.08 -5.59 1.84
CA LEU A 49 4.77 -5.16 0.48
C LEU A 49 3.33 -5.51 0.08
N THR A 50 2.94 -6.75 0.31
CA THR A 50 1.60 -7.23 -0.01
C THR A 50 0.55 -6.52 0.82
N GLY A 51 0.81 -6.34 2.13
CA GLY A 51 -0.08 -5.64 3.04
C GLY A 51 -0.31 -4.17 2.67
N ASN A 52 0.74 -3.46 2.26
CA ASN A 52 0.61 -2.06 1.84
C ASN A 52 -0.19 -1.91 0.53
N ARG A 53 0.03 -2.80 -0.44
CA ARG A 53 -0.76 -2.81 -1.68
C ARG A 53 -2.22 -3.10 -1.40
N TYR A 54 -2.50 -4.11 -0.58
CA TYR A 54 -3.85 -4.47 -0.20
C TYR A 54 -4.59 -3.29 0.46
N LYS A 55 -3.94 -2.59 1.40
CA LYS A 55 -4.52 -1.41 2.06
C LYS A 55 -4.92 -0.30 1.08
N VAL A 56 -4.09 -0.04 0.07
CA VAL A 56 -4.39 0.98 -0.96
C VAL A 56 -5.59 0.57 -1.81
N HIS A 57 -5.70 -0.70 -2.20
CA HIS A 57 -6.85 -1.19 -2.96
C HIS A 57 -8.15 -1.16 -2.14
N VAL A 58 -8.09 -1.56 -0.86
CA VAL A 58 -9.24 -1.47 0.05
C VAL A 58 -9.66 -0.02 0.23
N PHE A 59 -8.72 0.89 0.45
CA PHE A 59 -9.03 2.31 0.58
C PHE A 59 -9.64 2.89 -0.69
N LYS A 60 -9.18 2.51 -1.87
CA LYS A 60 -9.80 2.90 -3.14
C LYS A 60 -11.25 2.44 -3.23
N ALA A 61 -11.52 1.17 -2.91
CA ALA A 61 -12.87 0.63 -2.92
C ALA A 61 -13.78 1.35 -1.91
N GLU A 62 -13.26 1.70 -0.73
CA GLU A 62 -13.97 2.49 0.28
C GLU A 62 -14.34 3.88 -0.24
N VAL A 63 -13.40 4.59 -0.89
CA VAL A 63 -13.64 5.91 -1.48
C VAL A 63 -14.67 5.84 -2.60
N GLU A 64 -14.59 4.85 -3.48
CA GLU A 64 -15.54 4.66 -4.59
C GLU A 64 -16.95 4.34 -4.08
N SER A 65 -17.06 3.44 -3.10
CA SER A 65 -18.34 3.10 -2.46
C SER A 65 -18.98 4.33 -1.79
N PHE A 66 -18.18 5.07 -1.03
CA PHE A 66 -18.65 6.28 -0.37
C PHE A 66 -19.11 7.35 -1.36
N ALA A 67 -18.38 7.52 -2.47
CA ALA A 67 -18.76 8.48 -3.52
C ALA A 67 -20.13 8.13 -4.15
N VAL A 68 -20.38 6.84 -4.38
CA VAL A 68 -21.68 6.36 -4.91
C VAL A 68 -22.81 6.62 -3.90
N ASP A 69 -22.57 6.28 -2.63
CA ASP A 69 -23.56 6.49 -1.57
C ASP A 69 -23.88 7.98 -1.37
N TYR A 70 -22.84 8.82 -1.42
CA TYR A 70 -23.03 10.27 -1.35
C TYR A 70 -23.87 10.82 -2.51
N GLN A 71 -23.62 10.39 -3.75
CA GLN A 71 -24.41 10.82 -4.88
C GLN A 71 -25.89 10.39 -4.74
N ARG A 72 -26.14 9.15 -4.29
CA ARG A 72 -27.49 8.65 -4.02
C ARG A 72 -28.20 9.51 -2.97
N ILE A 73 -27.53 9.87 -1.89
CA ILE A 73 -28.12 10.68 -0.82
C ILE A 73 -28.34 12.11 -1.29
N LYS A 74 -27.44 12.67 -2.09
CA LYS A 74 -27.59 13.99 -2.70
C LYS A 74 -28.84 14.04 -3.59
N GLU A 75 -29.10 13.01 -4.38
CA GLU A 75 -30.33 12.91 -5.19
C GLU A 75 -31.61 12.83 -4.34
N ILE A 76 -31.57 12.03 -3.26
CA ILE A 76 -32.70 11.92 -2.33
C ILE A 76 -32.94 13.25 -1.63
N HIS A 77 -31.87 13.93 -1.21
CA HIS A 77 -31.94 15.23 -0.55
C HIS A 77 -32.56 16.31 -1.44
N ILE A 78 -32.14 16.38 -2.70
CA ILE A 78 -32.73 17.31 -3.67
C ILE A 78 -34.24 17.06 -3.81
N LYS A 79 -34.65 15.81 -3.79
CA LYS A 79 -36.08 15.43 -3.88
C LYS A 79 -36.86 15.70 -2.59
N ALA A 80 -36.22 15.54 -1.43
CA ALA A 80 -36.89 15.63 -0.12
C ALA A 80 -36.79 17.00 0.56
N ASN A 81 -36.00 17.93 0.00
CA ASN A 81 -35.72 19.28 0.55
C ASN A 81 -35.28 19.28 2.04
N ASN A 82 -34.44 18.27 2.41
CA ASN A 82 -33.98 18.06 3.77
C ASN A 82 -32.47 18.27 3.93
N SER A 83 -32.04 19.44 4.44
CA SER A 83 -30.62 19.82 4.54
C SER A 83 -29.81 19.10 5.61
N TYR A 84 -30.47 18.48 6.59
CA TYR A 84 -29.79 17.87 7.73
C TYR A 84 -28.93 16.64 7.36
N LEU A 85 -29.38 15.84 6.41
CA LEU A 85 -28.68 14.64 5.96
C LEU A 85 -27.33 14.95 5.31
N LEU A 86 -27.23 16.03 4.53
CA LEU A 86 -25.99 16.43 3.84
C LEU A 86 -24.89 16.92 4.80
N THR A 87 -25.28 17.56 5.91
CA THR A 87 -24.31 18.12 6.87
C THR A 87 -23.42 17.04 7.50
N ASN A 88 -23.96 15.88 7.82
CA ASN A 88 -23.18 14.77 8.37
C ASN A 88 -22.15 14.23 7.36
N TYR A 89 -22.53 14.13 6.09
CA TYR A 89 -21.63 13.64 5.03
C TYR A 89 -20.52 14.63 4.70
N HIS A 90 -20.71 15.94 4.92
CA HIS A 90 -19.65 16.93 4.68
C HIS A 90 -18.40 16.65 5.54
N GLY A 91 -18.59 16.30 6.82
CA GLY A 91 -17.48 15.92 7.70
C GLY A 91 -16.69 14.71 7.20
N ASP A 92 -17.41 13.69 6.74
CA ASP A 92 -16.83 12.46 6.23
C ASP A 92 -16.09 12.69 4.89
N ILE A 93 -16.67 13.51 3.99
CA ILE A 93 -16.01 13.90 2.73
C ILE A 93 -14.69 14.62 3.01
N ILE A 94 -14.69 15.57 3.94
CA ILE A 94 -13.46 16.28 4.32
C ILE A 94 -12.42 15.29 4.88
N GLY A 95 -12.84 14.34 5.70
CA GLY A 95 -11.98 13.29 6.25
C GLY A 95 -11.35 12.43 5.17
N ILE A 96 -12.16 11.93 4.24
CA ILE A 96 -11.72 11.11 3.10
C ILE A 96 -10.77 11.91 2.19
N ASN A 97 -11.12 13.15 1.84
CA ASN A 97 -10.30 14.00 0.99
C ASN A 97 -8.94 14.33 1.63
N LYS A 98 -8.89 14.58 2.94
CA LYS A 98 -7.64 14.73 3.69
C LYS A 98 -6.80 13.44 3.65
N ARG A 99 -7.42 12.27 3.76
CA ARG A 99 -6.73 10.98 3.67
C ARG A 99 -6.18 10.75 2.27
N ILE A 100 -6.94 11.03 1.21
CA ILE A 100 -6.47 10.97 -0.18
C ILE A 100 -5.26 11.89 -0.39
N ALA A 101 -5.31 13.13 0.09
CA ALA A 101 -4.20 14.09 -0.01
C ALA A 101 -2.95 13.57 0.71
N ARG A 102 -3.12 13.00 1.91
CA ARG A 102 -2.02 12.40 2.70
C ARG A 102 -1.37 11.23 1.97
N GLU A 103 -2.17 10.30 1.42
CA GLU A 103 -1.64 9.16 0.66
C GLU A 103 -0.87 9.62 -0.58
N LYS A 104 -1.37 10.64 -1.30
CA LYS A 104 -0.66 11.24 -2.43
C LYS A 104 0.66 11.90 -2.01
N GLN A 105 0.67 12.62 -0.89
CA GLN A 105 1.88 13.25 -0.36
C GLN A 105 2.92 12.22 0.08
N HIS A 106 2.52 11.16 0.80
CA HIS A 106 3.42 10.09 1.22
C HIS A 106 4.04 9.35 0.03
N SER A 107 3.29 9.19 -1.07
CA SER A 107 3.80 8.54 -2.27
C SER A 107 4.89 9.33 -2.99
N THR A 108 5.01 10.64 -2.73
CA THR A 108 6.01 11.52 -3.35
C THR A 108 7.21 11.83 -2.45
N ALA A 109 7.09 11.61 -1.13
CA ALA A 109 8.04 12.13 -0.15
C ALA A 109 9.41 11.41 -0.12
N ILE A 110 9.46 10.11 -0.34
CA ILE A 110 10.71 9.34 -0.30
C ILE A 110 10.70 8.28 -1.41
N TRP A 111 11.76 8.25 -2.23
CA TRP A 111 11.86 7.32 -3.37
C TRP A 111 11.76 5.83 -2.97
N ILE A 112 12.22 5.45 -1.78
CA ILE A 112 12.10 4.09 -1.24
C ILE A 112 10.63 3.76 -0.95
N ILE A 113 9.89 4.67 -0.31
CA ILE A 113 8.47 4.49 0.02
C ILE A 113 7.62 4.47 -1.25
N ARG A 114 7.99 5.27 -2.24
CA ARG A 114 7.31 5.36 -3.53
C ARG A 114 7.17 4.03 -4.25
N ASP A 115 8.19 3.18 -4.18
CA ASP A 115 8.15 1.88 -4.85
C ASP A 115 7.36 0.80 -4.07
N PHE A 116 7.14 1.02 -2.77
CA PHE A 116 6.32 0.14 -1.92
C PHE A 116 4.82 0.46 -1.98
N VAL A 117 4.46 1.58 -2.56
CA VAL A 117 3.06 2.03 -2.70
C VAL A 117 2.60 1.83 -4.14
N ASP A 118 1.37 1.37 -4.34
CA ASP A 118 0.79 1.28 -5.67
C ASP A 118 0.41 2.68 -6.19
N LEU A 119 1.40 3.34 -6.78
CA LEU A 119 1.27 4.69 -7.33
C LEU A 119 0.18 4.80 -8.39
N LYS A 120 -0.05 3.73 -9.17
CA LYS A 120 -1.09 3.73 -10.19
C LYS A 120 -2.46 3.85 -9.56
N THR A 121 -2.70 3.06 -8.51
CA THR A 121 -3.96 3.10 -7.77
C THR A 121 -4.15 4.43 -7.05
N ILE A 122 -3.10 4.98 -6.39
CA ILE A 122 -3.18 6.28 -5.71
C ILE A 122 -3.42 7.43 -6.70
N ALA A 123 -2.81 7.40 -7.88
CA ALA A 123 -3.03 8.42 -8.91
C ALA A 123 -4.48 8.46 -9.41
N THR A 124 -5.18 7.32 -9.39
CA THR A 124 -6.61 7.26 -9.79
C THR A 124 -7.57 7.78 -8.72
N LEU A 125 -7.13 7.97 -7.47
CA LEU A 125 -7.96 8.51 -6.41
C LEU A 125 -8.29 9.98 -6.71
N LYS A 126 -9.58 10.27 -6.85
CA LYS A 126 -10.08 11.64 -7.02
C LYS A 126 -10.71 12.11 -5.71
N PRO A 127 -10.54 13.38 -5.34
CA PRO A 127 -11.31 13.97 -4.25
C PRO A 127 -12.81 13.87 -4.55
N ILE A 128 -13.60 13.68 -3.53
CA ILE A 128 -15.06 13.69 -3.65
C ILE A 128 -15.48 15.17 -3.68
N GLU A 129 -16.21 15.55 -4.71
CA GLU A 129 -16.74 16.89 -4.88
C GLU A 129 -18.09 17.03 -4.12
N PHE A 130 -18.29 18.23 -3.53
CA PHE A 130 -19.50 18.58 -2.77
C PHE A 130 -20.72 18.80 -3.67
#